data_e2caad09e1398730c4c18f83d0fcc994
#
_entry.id   e2caad09e1398730c4c18f83d0fcc994
#
_cell.length_a   1.000
_cell.length_b   1.000
_cell.length_c   1.000
_cell.angle_alpha   90.00
_cell.angle_beta   90.00
_cell.angle_gamma   90.00
#
_symmetry.space_group_name_H-M   'P 1'
#
loop_
_entity.id
_entity.type
_entity.pdbx_description
1 polymer ?
#
loop_
_entity_poly.entity_id
_entity_poly.type
_entity_poly.pdbx_seq_one_letter_code
_entity_poly.pdbx_strand_id
1 'polypeptide(L)'
;MNKEHEIDCMKYRKSTHIAGIDVETIVNELGQCVLTIKDAYYAKNVDVSGNKTDGYFLEFEEEVKPMFVNSGNRKTIAAVVKLQKSLTSAESRNIGNWIGVVIELSFDSSIKMMNKVVGGIRVRSTQLIKQKQPINQERFTKALDAIKSGKFDKDKLIKDYI
;
A
#
# COMPACT_ATOMS: atom_id res chain seq x y z
N MET A 1 34.39 10.55 14.59
CA MET A 1 33.66 9.51 13.86
C MET A 1 32.74 8.80 14.85
N ASN A 2 31.42 9.00 14.73
CA ASN A 2 30.44 8.32 15.57
C ASN A 2 30.29 6.88 15.06
N LYS A 3 30.50 5.90 15.95
CA LYS A 3 30.27 4.48 15.67
C LYS A 3 28.95 4.06 16.30
N GLU A 4 27.99 3.64 15.49
CA GLU A 4 26.74 3.05 15.97
C GLU A 4 26.94 1.54 16.06
N HIS A 5 26.67 0.95 17.22
CA HIS A 5 26.84 -0.48 17.48
C HIS A 5 25.51 -1.24 17.56
N GLU A 6 24.41 -0.54 17.84
CA GLU A 6 23.06 -1.10 17.89
C GLU A 6 22.29 -0.71 16.62
N ILE A 7 22.63 -1.36 15.51
CA ILE A 7 22.02 -1.08 14.23
C ILE A 7 21.68 -2.37 13.49
N ASP A 8 20.50 -2.43 12.91
CA ASP A 8 20.14 -3.51 12.00
C ASP A 8 21.05 -3.46 10.77
N CYS A 9 21.75 -4.57 10.49
CA CYS A 9 22.67 -4.67 9.36
C CYS A 9 22.01 -4.48 7.99
N MET A 10 20.68 -4.56 7.91
CA MET A 10 19.90 -4.32 6.70
C MET A 10 19.47 -2.87 6.52
N LYS A 11 19.60 -2.01 7.54
CA LYS A 11 19.14 -0.61 7.54
C LYS A 11 19.72 0.23 6.40
N TYR A 12 20.99 0.04 6.07
CA TYR A 12 21.68 0.80 5.02
C TYR A 12 21.85 0.02 3.72
N ARG A 13 20.97 -0.93 3.48
CA ARG A 13 21.00 -1.70 2.24
C ARG A 13 20.81 -0.77 1.03
N LYS A 14 21.77 -0.80 0.10
CA LYS A 14 21.67 -0.10 -1.19
C LYS A 14 20.78 -0.89 -2.15
N SER A 15 19.48 -0.79 -2.00
CA SER A 15 18.51 -1.35 -2.94
C SER A 15 17.86 -0.23 -3.75
N THR A 16 17.77 -0.39 -5.05
CA THR A 16 17.04 0.52 -5.95
C THR A 16 15.53 0.33 -5.88
N HIS A 17 15.07 -0.80 -5.34
CA HIS A 17 13.66 -1.16 -5.22
C HIS A 17 13.31 -1.43 -3.75
N ILE A 18 12.03 -1.23 -3.41
CA ILE A 18 11.51 -1.49 -2.08
C ILE A 18 11.68 -2.97 -1.72
N ALA A 19 12.16 -3.25 -0.53
CA ALA A 19 12.35 -4.59 0.01
C ALA A 19 11.48 -4.81 1.25
N GLY A 20 11.39 -6.06 1.71
CA GLY A 20 10.60 -6.39 2.91
C GLY A 20 10.97 -5.56 4.13
N ILE A 21 12.26 -5.33 4.37
CA ILE A 21 12.75 -4.51 5.47
C ILE A 21 12.32 -3.04 5.37
N ASP A 22 12.21 -2.49 4.16
CA ASP A 22 11.71 -1.12 3.96
C ASP A 22 10.23 -1.05 4.38
N VAL A 23 9.42 -2.06 4.00
CA VAL A 23 8.00 -2.16 4.39
C VAL A 23 7.86 -2.35 5.90
N GLU A 24 8.65 -3.23 6.53
CA GLU A 24 8.64 -3.41 7.98
C GLU A 24 8.98 -2.11 8.71
N THR A 25 9.97 -1.38 8.24
CA THR A 25 10.36 -0.08 8.83
C THR A 25 9.19 0.90 8.78
N ILE A 26 8.55 1.04 7.62
CA ILE A 26 7.38 1.93 7.46
C ILE A 26 6.23 1.49 8.38
N VAL A 27 5.94 0.19 8.46
CA VAL A 27 4.89 -0.33 9.34
C VAL A 27 5.21 -0.09 10.81
N ASN A 28 6.47 -0.25 11.23
CA ASN A 28 6.89 0.00 12.60
C ASN A 28 6.78 1.50 12.98
N GLU A 29 7.07 2.40 12.05
CA GLU A 29 7.02 3.84 12.28
C GLU A 29 5.60 4.41 12.18
N LEU A 30 4.80 3.96 11.19
CA LEU A 30 3.51 4.55 10.84
C LEU A 30 2.31 3.65 11.15
N GLY A 31 2.52 2.41 11.61
CA GLY A 31 1.49 1.42 11.89
C GLY A 31 0.98 0.67 10.66
N GLN A 32 1.14 1.23 9.47
CA GLN A 32 0.74 0.63 8.18
C GLN A 32 1.58 1.19 7.03
N CYS A 33 1.68 0.45 5.93
CA CYS A 33 2.33 0.88 4.70
C CYS A 33 1.29 1.00 3.59
N VAL A 34 0.62 2.15 3.52
CA VAL A 34 -0.42 2.47 2.52
C VAL A 34 0.16 3.43 1.51
N LEU A 35 0.14 3.06 0.22
CA LEU A 35 0.79 3.78 -0.86
C LEU A 35 -0.19 3.97 -2.03
N THR A 36 -0.06 5.10 -2.71
CA THR A 36 -0.82 5.45 -3.91
C THR A 36 0.03 5.19 -5.15
N ILE A 37 -0.46 4.40 -6.09
CA ILE A 37 0.25 4.10 -7.34
C ILE A 37 0.28 5.36 -8.21
N LYS A 38 1.46 5.92 -8.42
CA LYS A 38 1.72 7.06 -9.29
C LYS A 38 1.91 6.63 -10.73
N ASP A 39 2.65 5.55 -10.94
CA ASP A 39 2.89 4.98 -12.27
C ASP A 39 2.98 3.45 -12.20
N ALA A 40 2.61 2.79 -13.29
CA ALA A 40 2.65 1.34 -13.43
C ALA A 40 3.11 0.99 -14.85
N TYR A 41 4.24 0.30 -14.99
CA TYR A 41 4.83 0.01 -16.29
C TYR A 41 5.47 -1.38 -16.35
N TYR A 42 5.70 -1.86 -17.56
CA TYR A 42 6.52 -3.04 -17.84
C TYR A 42 7.87 -2.61 -18.40
N ALA A 43 8.94 -3.11 -17.81
CA ALA A 43 10.29 -2.84 -18.27
C ALA A 43 11.11 -4.12 -18.40
N LYS A 44 12.13 -4.06 -19.26
CA LYS A 44 13.05 -5.17 -19.51
C LYS A 44 14.46 -4.82 -19.03
N ASN A 45 15.19 -5.85 -18.63
CA ASN A 45 16.59 -5.75 -18.25
C ASN A 45 16.86 -4.75 -17.11
N VAL A 46 15.90 -4.60 -16.19
CA VAL A 46 16.03 -3.74 -15.02
C VAL A 46 16.85 -4.44 -13.95
N ASP A 47 17.79 -3.73 -13.33
CA ASP A 47 18.56 -4.26 -12.21
C ASP A 47 17.71 -4.21 -10.93
N VAL A 48 17.31 -5.38 -10.47
CA VAL A 48 16.61 -5.55 -9.18
C VAL A 48 17.52 -6.32 -8.24
N SER A 49 18.15 -5.62 -7.31
CA SER A 49 19.07 -6.20 -6.31
C SER A 49 20.22 -7.02 -6.93
N GLY A 50 20.81 -6.52 -8.03
CA GLY A 50 21.92 -7.15 -8.71
C GLY A 50 21.55 -8.19 -9.77
N ASN A 51 20.24 -8.42 -9.98
CA ASN A 51 19.76 -9.33 -11.02
C ASN A 51 19.00 -8.58 -12.11
N LYS A 52 19.36 -8.82 -13.37
CA LYS A 52 18.61 -8.30 -14.51
C LYS A 52 17.27 -9.00 -14.65
N THR A 53 16.21 -8.25 -14.61
CA THR A 53 14.83 -8.77 -14.52
C THR A 53 13.93 -8.03 -15.49
N ASP A 54 13.09 -8.80 -16.19
CA ASP A 54 11.97 -8.27 -16.97
C ASP A 54 10.70 -8.37 -16.12
N GLY A 55 9.89 -7.31 -16.10
CA GLY A 55 8.65 -7.40 -15.35
C GLY A 55 7.92 -6.09 -15.14
N TYR A 56 7.00 -6.14 -14.22
CA TYR A 56 6.12 -5.02 -13.89
C TYR A 56 6.67 -4.26 -12.70
N PHE A 57 6.59 -2.94 -12.77
CA PHE A 57 7.09 -2.03 -11.75
C PHE A 57 6.01 -1.01 -11.39
N LEU A 58 6.03 -0.58 -10.13
CA LEU A 58 5.20 0.50 -9.62
C LEU A 58 6.08 1.61 -9.07
N GLU A 59 5.69 2.85 -9.35
CA GLU A 59 6.14 4.04 -8.64
C GLU A 59 4.99 4.56 -7.78
N PHE A 60 5.30 5.26 -6.71
CA PHE A 60 4.32 5.73 -5.72
C PHE A 60 4.34 7.26 -5.61
N GLU A 61 3.24 7.86 -5.19
CA GLU A 61 3.17 9.28 -4.88
C GLU A 61 4.01 9.62 -3.65
N GLU A 62 4.08 8.68 -2.70
CA GLU A 62 4.88 8.79 -1.50
C GLU A 62 6.38 8.63 -1.84
N GLU A 63 7.26 9.27 -1.06
CA GLU A 63 8.71 9.21 -1.24
C GLU A 63 9.30 7.86 -0.82
N VAL A 64 8.92 6.81 -1.53
CA VAL A 64 9.42 5.45 -1.34
C VAL A 64 10.03 4.91 -2.64
N LYS A 65 10.85 3.87 -2.52
CA LYS A 65 11.47 3.22 -3.68
C LYS A 65 10.42 2.53 -4.56
N PRO A 66 10.65 2.44 -5.89
CA PRO A 66 9.79 1.68 -6.77
C PRO A 66 9.70 0.20 -6.35
N MET A 67 8.60 -0.46 -6.71
CA MET A 67 8.34 -1.85 -6.39
C MET A 67 8.37 -2.74 -7.64
N PHE A 68 9.14 -3.83 -7.60
CA PHE A 68 8.99 -4.95 -8.55
C PHE A 68 7.77 -5.79 -8.17
N VAL A 69 6.88 -6.05 -9.12
CA VAL A 69 5.59 -6.71 -8.88
C VAL A 69 5.61 -8.18 -9.33
N ASN A 70 5.66 -9.09 -8.40
CA ASN A 70 5.57 -10.52 -8.68
C ASN A 70 4.15 -10.95 -9.11
N SER A 71 4.01 -12.18 -9.62
CA SER A 71 2.74 -12.67 -10.16
C SER A 71 1.60 -12.73 -9.14
N GLY A 72 1.90 -13.02 -7.87
CA GLY A 72 0.91 -13.03 -6.80
C GLY A 72 0.37 -11.62 -6.52
N ASN A 73 1.28 -10.65 -6.36
CA ASN A 73 0.90 -9.26 -6.14
C ASN A 73 0.14 -8.66 -7.33
N ARG A 74 0.50 -9.01 -8.57
CA ARG A 74 -0.27 -8.57 -9.77
C ARG A 74 -1.75 -8.97 -9.70
N LYS A 75 -2.03 -10.21 -9.28
CA LYS A 75 -3.42 -10.69 -9.14
C LYS A 75 -4.16 -9.92 -8.05
N THR A 76 -3.49 -9.67 -6.92
CA THR A 76 -4.09 -8.91 -5.81
C THR A 76 -4.33 -7.45 -6.20
N ILE A 77 -3.36 -6.80 -6.86
CA ILE A 77 -3.52 -5.42 -7.34
C ILE A 77 -4.70 -5.34 -8.33
N ALA A 78 -4.79 -6.23 -9.30
CA ALA A 78 -5.92 -6.24 -10.24
C ALA A 78 -7.27 -6.40 -9.53
N ALA A 79 -7.33 -7.22 -8.47
CA ALA A 79 -8.55 -7.35 -7.67
C ALA A 79 -8.89 -6.06 -6.91
N VAL A 80 -7.89 -5.39 -6.33
CA VAL A 80 -8.05 -4.09 -5.64
C VAL A 80 -8.52 -3.01 -6.64
N VAL A 81 -7.88 -2.92 -7.79
CA VAL A 81 -8.24 -1.99 -8.88
C VAL A 81 -9.68 -2.18 -9.33
N LYS A 82 -10.08 -3.44 -9.53
CA LYS A 82 -11.46 -3.79 -9.88
C LYS A 82 -12.46 -3.23 -8.88
N LEU A 83 -12.16 -3.36 -7.59
CA LEU A 83 -13.05 -2.89 -6.53
C LEU A 83 -13.03 -1.37 -6.39
N GLN A 84 -11.86 -0.73 -6.36
CA GLN A 84 -11.74 0.71 -6.15
C GLN A 84 -12.30 1.53 -7.32
N LYS A 85 -12.16 1.03 -8.56
CA LYS A 85 -12.59 1.74 -9.78
C LYS A 85 -13.86 1.16 -10.40
N SER A 86 -14.48 0.15 -9.78
CA SER A 86 -15.68 -0.53 -10.31
C SER A 86 -15.50 -1.04 -11.74
N LEU A 87 -14.33 -1.60 -12.04
CA LEU A 87 -13.96 -2.09 -13.37
C LEU A 87 -14.30 -3.57 -13.55
N THR A 88 -14.36 -4.01 -14.79
CA THR A 88 -14.42 -5.43 -15.14
C THR A 88 -13.09 -6.13 -14.85
N SER A 89 -13.10 -7.46 -14.81
CA SER A 89 -11.87 -8.25 -14.61
C SER A 89 -10.86 -8.09 -15.75
N ALA A 90 -11.29 -7.79 -16.96
CA ALA A 90 -10.41 -7.53 -18.09
C ALA A 90 -9.75 -6.13 -17.97
N GLU A 91 -10.54 -5.11 -17.68
CA GLU A 91 -10.06 -3.73 -17.50
C GLU A 91 -9.10 -3.61 -16.31
N SER A 92 -9.38 -4.29 -15.20
CA SER A 92 -8.53 -4.25 -14.00
C SER A 92 -7.14 -4.87 -14.23
N ARG A 93 -6.97 -5.70 -15.25
CA ARG A 93 -5.65 -6.26 -15.64
C ARG A 93 -4.83 -5.32 -16.51
N ASN A 94 -5.43 -4.27 -17.06
CA ASN A 94 -4.68 -3.24 -17.76
C ASN A 94 -3.94 -2.38 -16.75
N ILE A 95 -2.60 -2.40 -16.79
CA ILE A 95 -1.75 -1.71 -15.80
C ILE A 95 -1.93 -0.19 -15.81
N GLY A 96 -2.33 0.41 -16.93
CA GLY A 96 -2.69 1.84 -16.98
C GLY A 96 -3.85 2.21 -16.05
N ASN A 97 -4.74 1.27 -15.77
CA ASN A 97 -5.84 1.47 -14.83
C ASN A 97 -5.42 1.36 -13.34
N TRP A 98 -4.17 0.99 -13.07
CA TRP A 98 -3.64 0.89 -11.71
C TRP A 98 -3.25 2.26 -11.13
N ILE A 99 -2.97 3.23 -11.98
CA ILE A 99 -2.58 4.58 -11.57
C ILE A 99 -3.67 5.22 -10.72
N GLY A 100 -3.29 5.85 -9.62
CA GLY A 100 -4.18 6.48 -8.65
C GLY A 100 -4.87 5.51 -7.67
N VAL A 101 -4.58 4.21 -7.77
CA VAL A 101 -5.14 3.20 -6.84
C VAL A 101 -4.30 3.14 -5.58
N VAL A 102 -4.97 3.04 -4.44
CA VAL A 102 -4.34 2.92 -3.11
C VAL A 102 -4.17 1.44 -2.77
N ILE A 103 -2.96 1.05 -2.40
CA ILE A 103 -2.65 -0.31 -1.95
C ILE A 103 -1.96 -0.29 -0.59
N GLU A 104 -2.13 -1.36 0.18
CA GLU A 104 -1.39 -1.58 1.42
C GLU A 104 -0.35 -2.67 1.19
N LEU A 105 0.89 -2.39 1.60
CA LEU A 105 1.96 -3.37 1.58
C LEU A 105 2.18 -3.96 2.97
N SER A 106 2.50 -5.24 3.01
CA SER A 106 2.96 -5.94 4.21
C SER A 106 4.15 -6.82 3.89
N PHE A 107 5.00 -7.07 4.89
CA PHE A 107 6.03 -8.07 4.79
C PHE A 107 5.52 -9.40 5.32
N ASP A 108 5.74 -10.46 4.56
CA ASP A 108 5.42 -11.83 4.94
C ASP A 108 6.72 -12.63 5.05
N SER A 109 7.14 -12.91 6.27
CA SER A 109 8.36 -13.66 6.57
C SER A 109 8.28 -15.15 6.22
N SER A 110 7.09 -15.68 5.97
CA SER A 110 6.86 -17.10 5.69
C SER A 110 7.04 -17.50 4.23
N ILE A 111 7.22 -16.53 3.33
CA ILE A 111 7.34 -16.79 1.89
C ILE A 111 8.56 -17.65 1.60
N LYS A 112 8.33 -18.71 0.85
CA LYS A 112 9.39 -19.63 0.39
C LYS A 112 9.68 -19.43 -1.10
N MET A 113 10.97 -19.48 -1.43
CA MET A 113 11.45 -19.59 -2.81
C MET A 113 12.45 -20.72 -2.89
N MET A 114 12.24 -21.69 -3.79
CA MET A 114 13.06 -22.90 -3.91
C MET A 114 13.26 -23.62 -2.55
N ASN A 115 12.18 -23.84 -1.80
CA ASN A 115 12.14 -24.44 -0.46
C ASN A 115 12.92 -23.68 0.64
N LYS A 116 13.45 -22.50 0.37
CA LYS A 116 14.06 -21.63 1.37
C LYS A 116 13.07 -20.52 1.76
N VAL A 117 12.97 -20.26 3.05
CA VAL A 117 12.20 -19.12 3.57
C VAL A 117 13.00 -17.85 3.27
N VAL A 118 12.43 -16.99 2.44
CA VAL A 118 13.10 -15.75 1.99
C VAL A 118 12.34 -14.49 2.41
N GLY A 119 11.10 -14.67 2.85
CA GLY A 119 10.19 -13.54 3.06
C GLY A 119 9.82 -12.82 1.77
N GLY A 120 8.91 -11.89 1.83
CA GLY A 120 8.54 -11.09 0.66
C GLY A 120 7.43 -10.08 0.91
N ILE A 121 7.34 -9.11 0.02
CA ILE A 121 6.28 -8.11 0.06
C ILE A 121 4.99 -8.72 -0.47
N ARG A 122 3.91 -8.47 0.26
CA ARG A 122 2.53 -8.77 -0.15
C ARG A 122 1.71 -7.50 -0.24
N VAL A 123 0.98 -7.38 -1.34
CA VAL A 123 -0.12 -6.43 -1.42
C VAL A 123 -1.29 -7.03 -0.67
N ARG A 124 -1.78 -6.35 0.33
CA ARG A 124 -3.01 -6.73 1.01
C ARG A 124 -4.20 -6.31 0.16
N SER A 125 -5.19 -7.18 0.08
CA SER A 125 -6.53 -6.81 -0.34
C SER A 125 -7.09 -5.90 0.75
N THR A 126 -6.87 -4.60 0.66
CA THR A 126 -7.56 -3.66 1.50
C THR A 126 -9.04 -3.82 1.20
N GLN A 127 -9.78 -4.36 2.16
CA GLN A 127 -11.19 -4.00 2.23
C GLN A 127 -11.18 -2.47 2.15
N LEU A 128 -11.85 -1.93 1.12
CA LEU A 128 -11.96 -0.51 0.87
C LEU A 128 -11.66 0.26 2.15
N ILE A 129 -10.48 0.88 2.26
CA ILE A 129 -10.35 1.99 3.19
C ILE A 129 -11.48 2.89 2.72
N LYS A 130 -12.59 2.86 3.45
CA LYS A 130 -13.66 3.82 3.23
C LYS A 130 -12.93 5.14 3.36
N GLN A 131 -12.57 5.74 2.22
CA GLN A 131 -12.09 7.11 2.21
C GLN A 131 -13.17 7.82 2.99
N LYS A 132 -12.80 8.27 4.22
CA LYS A 132 -13.71 9.08 5.01
C LYS A 132 -14.11 10.19 4.07
N GLN A 133 -15.34 10.12 3.55
CA GLN A 133 -15.84 11.16 2.65
C GLN A 133 -15.72 12.45 3.45
N PRO A 134 -15.05 13.48 2.94
CA PRO A 134 -14.99 14.74 3.65
C PRO A 134 -16.43 15.11 3.98
N ILE A 135 -16.71 15.32 5.26
CA ILE A 135 -18.04 15.71 5.72
C ILE A 135 -18.36 16.99 4.96
N ASN A 136 -19.28 16.92 3.99
CA ASN A 136 -19.71 18.14 3.33
C ASN A 136 -20.37 19.06 4.36
N GLN A 137 -20.33 20.37 4.11
CA GLN A 137 -20.85 21.40 5.04
C GLN A 137 -22.28 21.09 5.51
N GLU A 138 -23.13 20.57 4.65
CA GLU A 138 -24.51 20.24 4.93
C GLU A 138 -24.66 19.06 5.92
N ARG A 139 -23.88 18.01 5.76
CA ARG A 139 -23.82 16.88 6.70
C ARG A 139 -23.25 17.30 8.04
N PHE A 140 -22.24 18.15 8.04
CA PHE A 140 -21.65 18.70 9.27
C PHE A 140 -22.68 19.53 10.06
N THR A 141 -23.43 20.40 9.38
CA THR A 141 -24.47 21.22 10.00
C THR A 141 -25.60 20.35 10.58
N LYS A 142 -26.07 19.34 9.82
CA LYS A 142 -27.07 18.38 10.31
C LYS A 142 -26.59 17.57 11.52
N ALA A 143 -25.32 17.18 11.55
CA ALA A 143 -24.73 16.48 12.70
C ALA A 143 -24.66 17.39 13.93
N LEU A 144 -24.24 18.66 13.77
CA LEU A 144 -24.23 19.65 14.85
C LEU A 144 -25.63 19.92 15.42
N ASP A 145 -26.63 20.05 14.56
CA ASP A 145 -28.01 20.28 14.99
C ASP A 145 -28.60 19.05 15.72
N ALA A 146 -28.25 17.86 15.28
CA ALA A 146 -28.65 16.63 15.96
C ALA A 146 -27.99 16.50 17.35
N ILE A 147 -26.73 16.92 17.50
CA ILE A 147 -26.04 16.95 18.81
C ILE A 147 -26.67 17.99 19.73
N LYS A 148 -26.95 19.20 19.22
CA LYS A 148 -27.58 20.29 20.01
C LYS A 148 -28.99 19.95 20.46
N SER A 149 -29.72 19.18 19.67
CA SER A 149 -31.08 18.72 19.99
C SER A 149 -31.14 17.50 20.92
N GLY A 150 -29.99 16.97 21.36
CA GLY A 150 -29.91 15.81 22.27
C GLY A 150 -30.41 14.49 21.66
N LYS A 151 -30.61 14.45 20.34
CA LYS A 151 -31.08 13.25 19.62
C LYS A 151 -29.94 12.29 19.17
N PHE A 152 -28.70 12.59 19.50
CA PHE A 152 -27.55 11.79 19.07
C PHE A 152 -26.63 11.43 20.24
N ASP A 153 -26.27 10.15 20.31
CA ASP A 153 -25.27 9.66 21.23
C ASP A 153 -23.87 9.98 20.67
N LYS A 154 -23.08 10.69 21.49
CA LYS A 154 -21.72 11.14 21.16
C LYS A 154 -20.79 9.97 20.79
N ASP A 155 -20.98 8.82 21.45
CA ASP A 155 -20.16 7.63 21.27
C ASP A 155 -20.44 6.93 19.93
N LYS A 156 -21.66 7.03 19.41
CA LYS A 156 -22.06 6.49 18.11
C LYS A 156 -21.45 7.31 16.96
N LEU A 157 -21.33 8.61 17.14
CA LEU A 157 -20.74 9.52 16.16
C LEU A 157 -19.22 9.26 16.00
N ILE A 158 -18.52 9.00 17.10
CA ILE A 158 -17.10 8.67 17.12
C ILE A 158 -16.86 7.35 16.37
N LYS A 159 -17.73 6.35 16.58
CA LYS A 159 -17.59 5.02 15.97
C LYS A 159 -17.86 4.99 14.46
N ASP A 160 -18.73 5.87 13.96
CA ASP A 160 -19.11 5.93 12.54
C ASP A 160 -18.24 6.89 11.70
N TYR A 161 -17.48 7.81 12.35
CA TYR A 161 -16.73 8.89 11.68
C TYR A 161 -15.27 9.05 12.10
N ILE A 162 -14.78 8.24 13.02
CA ILE A 162 -13.40 8.12 13.44
C ILE A 162 -12.97 6.66 13.36
#